data_c0fbeb3d206eba5f988a66e17366662e
#
_entry.id   c0fbeb3d206eba5f988a66e17366662e
#
_cell.length_a   1.000
_cell.length_b   1.000
_cell.length_c   1.000
_cell.angle_alpha   90.00
_cell.angle_beta   90.00
_cell.angle_gamma   90.00
#
_symmetry.space_group_name_H-M   'P 1'
#
loop_
_entity.id
_entity.type
_entity.pdbx_description
1 polymer ?
#
loop_
_entity_poly.entity_id
_entity_poly.type
_entity_poly.pdbx_seq_one_letter_code
_entity_poly.pdbx_strand_id
1 'polypeptide(L)'
;LSGSNEYSPDHHVDMESMKEDIIQVMNSNLSGRERKIVSESFGLCGPEKGLDEIGMEMGLSRERVRQIRQKSLRKMRKRNGQRLLAKYLG
;
A
#
# COMPACT_ATOMS: atom_id res chain seq x y z
N LEU A 1 25.56 -8.17 -15.25
CA LEU A 1 24.91 -7.92 -15.27
C LEU A 1 24.16 -7.67 -15.55
N SER A 2 24.95 -8.05 -15.75
CA SER A 2 23.93 -7.73 -16.31
C SER A 2 22.72 -7.32 -15.59
N GLY A 3 22.56 -7.63 -14.48
CA GLY A 3 21.44 -7.18 -13.74
C GLY A 3 21.29 -5.71 -13.75
N SER A 4 22.35 -5.06 -13.86
CA SER A 4 22.30 -3.61 -13.83
C SER A 4 21.54 -3.01 -14.99
N ASN A 5 21.32 -3.75 -16.03
CA ASN A 5 20.63 -3.16 -17.14
C ASN A 5 19.21 -2.85 -16.83
N GLU A 6 18.68 -3.45 -15.83
CA GLU A 6 17.34 -3.09 -15.44
C GLU A 6 17.24 -1.72 -14.93
N TYR A 7 18.32 -1.12 -14.61
CA TYR A 7 18.31 0.17 -13.99
C TYR A 7 18.59 1.27 -14.93
N SER A 8 17.89 1.33 -16.00
CA SER A 8 18.00 2.51 -16.82
C SER A 8 17.39 3.68 -16.05
N PRO A 9 17.89 4.87 -16.26
CA PRO A 9 17.32 6.05 -15.59
C PRO A 9 15.84 6.24 -15.87
N ASP A 10 15.39 5.76 -17.00
CA ASP A 10 13.99 5.92 -17.37
C ASP A 10 13.06 5.07 -16.52
N HIS A 11 13.61 4.07 -15.85
CA HIS A 11 12.82 3.20 -15.00
C HIS A 11 13.03 3.47 -13.54
N HIS A 12 13.65 4.58 -13.22
CA HIS A 12 13.86 4.94 -11.84
C HIS A 12 12.54 5.26 -11.17
N VAL A 13 12.31 4.63 -10.03
CA VAL A 13 11.10 4.87 -9.26
C VAL A 13 11.42 5.82 -8.14
N ASP A 14 10.69 6.94 -8.09
CA ASP A 14 10.80 7.89 -7.00
C ASP A 14 9.90 7.40 -5.87
N MET A 15 10.51 6.97 -4.77
CA MET A 15 9.76 6.40 -3.66
C MET A 15 8.80 7.41 -3.04
N GLU A 16 9.18 8.67 -2.99
CA GLU A 16 8.28 9.68 -2.43
C GLU A 16 7.06 9.88 -3.32
N SER A 17 7.30 9.94 -4.62
CA SER A 17 6.19 10.09 -5.57
C SER A 17 5.28 8.88 -5.54
N MET A 18 5.86 7.69 -5.42
CA MET A 18 5.08 6.47 -5.34
C MET A 18 4.20 6.45 -4.10
N LYS A 19 4.75 6.88 -2.96
CA LYS A 19 3.96 6.94 -1.73
C LYS A 19 2.80 7.91 -1.87
N GLU A 20 3.04 9.06 -2.46
CA GLU A 20 1.98 10.04 -2.65
C GLU A 20 0.86 9.51 -3.54
N ASP A 21 1.25 8.84 -4.62
CA ASP A 21 0.28 8.25 -5.53
C ASP A 21 -0.56 7.18 -4.84
N ILE A 22 0.08 6.34 -4.04
CA ILE A 22 -0.62 5.29 -3.31
C ILE A 22 -1.59 5.89 -2.31
N ILE A 23 -1.17 6.95 -1.61
CA ILE A 23 -2.02 7.61 -0.64
C ILE A 23 -3.24 8.21 -1.33
N GLN A 24 -3.08 8.77 -2.52
CA GLN A 24 -4.21 9.30 -3.26
C GLN A 24 -5.21 8.21 -3.62
N VAL A 25 -4.72 7.06 -4.07
CA VAL A 25 -5.59 5.94 -4.39
C VAL A 25 -6.33 5.48 -3.14
N MET A 26 -5.62 5.41 -2.00
CA MET A 26 -6.24 5.03 -0.74
C MET A 26 -7.35 6.00 -0.36
N ASN A 27 -7.08 7.29 -0.45
CA ASN A 27 -8.07 8.29 -0.06
C ASN A 27 -9.31 8.25 -0.94
N SER A 28 -9.14 7.85 -2.18
CA SER A 28 -10.26 7.81 -3.12
C SER A 28 -11.10 6.55 -3.01
N ASN A 29 -10.53 5.45 -2.52
CA ASN A 29 -11.18 4.15 -2.61
C ASN A 29 -11.44 3.47 -1.27
N LEU A 30 -10.81 3.92 -0.19
CA LEU A 30 -10.87 3.22 1.08
C LEU A 30 -11.55 4.06 2.15
N SER A 31 -12.24 3.38 3.07
CA SER A 31 -12.78 4.03 4.26
C SER A 31 -11.65 4.38 5.22
N GLY A 32 -11.98 5.14 6.26
CA GLY A 32 -10.98 5.53 7.26
C GLY A 32 -10.31 4.33 7.92
N ARG A 33 -11.10 3.31 8.25
CA ARG A 33 -10.55 2.10 8.86
C ARG A 33 -9.61 1.38 7.91
N GLU A 34 -10.01 1.24 6.66
CA GLU A 34 -9.20 0.57 5.66
C GLU A 34 -7.90 1.33 5.40
N ARG A 35 -8.00 2.65 5.32
CA ARG A 35 -6.80 3.47 5.11
C ARG A 35 -5.81 3.32 6.27
N LYS A 36 -6.33 3.32 7.50
CA LYS A 36 -5.47 3.16 8.66
C LYS A 36 -4.73 1.84 8.62
N ILE A 37 -5.43 0.76 8.32
CA ILE A 37 -4.83 -0.55 8.28
C ILE A 37 -3.76 -0.63 7.19
N VAL A 38 -4.07 -0.16 6.00
CA VAL A 38 -3.12 -0.24 4.89
C VAL A 38 -1.91 0.65 5.16
N SER A 39 -2.15 1.90 5.56
CA SER A 39 -1.04 2.83 5.75
C SER A 39 -0.11 2.39 6.88
N GLU A 40 -0.65 1.85 7.95
CA GLU A 40 0.19 1.45 9.08
C GLU A 40 0.87 0.11 8.84
N SER A 41 0.21 -0.81 8.15
CA SER A 41 0.83 -2.11 7.90
C SER A 41 1.96 -2.04 6.89
N PHE A 42 1.94 -1.05 6.01
CA PHE A 42 3.01 -0.86 5.02
C PHE A 42 3.95 0.28 5.36
N GLY A 43 3.71 0.98 6.45
CA GLY A 43 4.59 2.05 6.87
C GLY A 43 4.57 3.25 5.95
N LEU A 44 3.42 3.58 5.38
CA LEU A 44 3.32 4.69 4.42
C LEU A 44 3.37 6.05 5.10
N CYS A 45 2.83 6.16 6.29
CA CYS A 45 2.76 7.44 7.00
C CYS A 45 3.50 7.42 8.32
N GLY A 46 4.34 6.41 8.54
CA GLY A 46 5.06 6.26 9.78
C GLY A 46 5.72 4.90 9.84
N PRO A 47 6.17 4.47 11.03
CA PRO A 47 6.78 3.16 11.15
C PRO A 47 5.80 2.05 10.82
N GLU A 48 6.31 1.01 10.20
CA GLU A 48 5.50 -0.16 9.88
C GLU A 48 5.04 -0.85 11.16
N LYS A 49 3.77 -1.24 11.23
CA LYS A 49 3.22 -1.93 12.39
C LYS A 49 2.78 -3.32 12.01
N GLY A 50 2.87 -4.25 12.96
CA GLY A 50 2.36 -5.59 12.76
C GLY A 50 0.84 -5.63 12.80
N LEU A 51 0.28 -6.68 12.22
CA LEU A 51 -1.19 -6.81 12.16
C LEU A 51 -1.81 -6.97 13.54
N ASP A 52 -1.11 -7.67 14.45
CA ASP A 52 -1.61 -7.81 15.80
C ASP A 52 -1.58 -6.49 16.56
N GLU A 53 -0.56 -5.68 16.34
CA GLU A 53 -0.50 -4.37 16.97
C GLU A 53 -1.62 -3.48 16.47
N ILE A 54 -1.87 -3.47 15.18
CA ILE A 54 -2.97 -2.70 14.60
C ILE A 54 -4.31 -3.20 15.15
N GLY A 55 -4.43 -4.52 15.26
CA GLY A 55 -5.65 -5.10 15.79
C GLY A 55 -5.91 -4.67 17.22
N MET A 56 -4.87 -4.63 18.04
CA MET A 56 -5.03 -4.18 19.42
C MET A 56 -5.50 -2.73 19.48
N GLU A 57 -4.97 -1.88 18.63
CA GLU A 57 -5.36 -0.49 18.59
C GLU A 57 -6.81 -0.30 18.14
N MET A 58 -7.29 -1.18 17.28
CA MET A 58 -8.61 -1.03 16.67
C MET A 58 -9.66 -1.95 17.30
N GLY A 59 -9.26 -2.78 18.25
CA GLY A 59 -10.20 -3.72 18.84
C GLY A 59 -10.56 -4.86 17.92
N LEU A 60 -9.65 -5.28 17.06
CA LEU A 60 -9.86 -6.34 16.10
C LEU A 60 -8.82 -7.44 16.27
N SER A 61 -9.17 -8.65 15.82
CA SER A 61 -8.21 -9.73 15.82
C SER A 61 -7.19 -9.52 14.69
N ARG A 62 -6.04 -10.17 14.83
CA ARG A 62 -5.03 -10.12 13.79
C ARG A 62 -5.56 -10.61 12.46
N GLU A 63 -6.34 -11.69 12.50
CA GLU A 63 -6.90 -12.25 11.28
C GLU A 63 -7.89 -11.30 10.63
N ARG A 64 -8.69 -10.60 11.43
CA ARG A 64 -9.63 -9.63 10.88
C ARG A 64 -8.89 -8.48 10.21
N VAL A 65 -7.82 -8.01 10.84
CA VAL A 65 -7.00 -6.95 10.25
C VAL A 65 -6.42 -7.42 8.92
N ARG A 66 -5.93 -8.65 8.87
CA ARG A 66 -5.39 -9.21 7.64
C ARG A 66 -6.44 -9.26 6.55
N GLN A 67 -7.65 -9.69 6.89
CA GLN A 67 -8.74 -9.75 5.92
C GLN A 67 -9.09 -8.38 5.38
N ILE A 68 -9.16 -7.39 6.26
CA ILE A 68 -9.49 -6.04 5.85
C ILE A 68 -8.39 -5.48 4.96
N ARG A 69 -7.13 -5.74 5.29
CA ARG A 69 -6.01 -5.29 4.47
C ARG A 69 -6.09 -5.89 3.06
N GLN A 70 -6.33 -7.19 2.97
CA GLN A 70 -6.43 -7.83 1.66
C GLN A 70 -7.58 -7.28 0.83
N LYS A 71 -8.72 -7.07 1.48
CA LYS A 71 -9.87 -6.50 0.79
C LYS A 71 -9.57 -5.09 0.31
N SER A 72 -8.88 -4.33 1.14
CA SER A 72 -8.52 -2.94 0.78
C SER A 72 -7.59 -2.91 -0.42
N LEU A 73 -6.58 -3.77 -0.42
CA LEU A 73 -5.66 -3.85 -1.54
C LEU A 73 -6.37 -4.26 -2.83
N ARG A 74 -7.36 -5.14 -2.70
CA ARG A 74 -8.14 -5.57 -3.85
C ARG A 74 -8.95 -4.42 -4.42
N LYS A 75 -9.54 -3.61 -3.54
CA LYS A 75 -10.28 -2.42 -3.98
C LYS A 75 -9.38 -1.45 -4.73
N MET A 76 -8.20 -1.21 -4.20
CA MET A 76 -7.25 -0.31 -4.83
C MET A 76 -6.84 -0.81 -6.22
N ARG A 77 -6.62 -2.11 -6.32
CA ARG A 77 -6.20 -2.71 -7.58
C ARG A 77 -7.30 -2.64 -8.63
N LYS A 78 -8.54 -2.83 -8.21
CA LYS A 78 -9.66 -2.84 -9.15
C LYS A 78 -9.96 -1.47 -9.71
N ARG A 79 -9.70 -0.42 -8.94
CA ARG A 79 -10.04 0.92 -9.37
C ARG A 79 -8.85 1.57 -10.04
N ASN A 80 -8.14 2.39 -9.30
CA ASN A 80 -7.01 3.13 -9.85
C ASN A 80 -5.68 2.45 -9.54
N GLY A 81 -5.69 1.52 -8.58
CA GLY A 81 -4.45 0.90 -8.13
C GLY A 81 -3.80 0.04 -9.18
N GLN A 82 -4.59 -0.58 -10.04
CA GLN A 82 -4.03 -1.43 -11.07
C GLN A 82 -3.16 -0.62 -12.03
N ARG A 83 -3.67 0.52 -12.47
CA ARG A 83 -2.90 1.39 -13.34
C ARG A 83 -1.64 1.90 -12.64
N LEU A 84 -1.79 2.26 -11.39
CA LEU A 84 -0.69 2.78 -10.61
C LEU A 84 0.37 1.71 -10.41
N LEU A 85 -0.04 0.50 -10.08
CA LEU A 85 0.89 -0.60 -9.89
C LEU A 85 1.62 -0.94 -11.18
N ALA A 86 0.93 -0.88 -12.30
CA ALA A 86 1.56 -1.13 -13.59
C ALA A 86 2.63 -0.07 -13.87
N LYS A 87 2.35 1.17 -13.48
CA LYS A 87 3.30 2.25 -13.68
C LYS A 87 4.59 2.03 -12.91
N TYR A 88 4.50 1.51 -11.69
CA TYR A 88 5.66 1.38 -10.82
C TYR A 88 6.25 -0.03 -10.76
N LEU A 89 5.45 -1.03 -11.02
CA LEU A 89 5.88 -2.41 -10.87
C LEU A 89 5.89 -3.19 -12.16
N GLY A 90 5.23 -2.67 -13.14
CA GLY A 90 5.12 -3.35 -14.40
C GLY A 90 6.25 -3.05 -15.32
#